data_00dcfdf16cbde23afe5874aa5ba06669
#
_entry.id   00dcfdf16cbde23afe5874aa5ba06669
#
_cell.length_a   1.000
_cell.length_b   1.000
_cell.length_c   1.000
_cell.angle_alpha   90.00
_cell.angle_beta   90.00
_cell.angle_gamma   90.00
#
_symmetry.space_group_name_H-M   'P 1'
#
loop_
_entity.id
_entity.type
_entity.pdbx_description
1 polymer ?
#
loop_
_entity_poly.entity_id
_entity_poly.type
_entity_poly.pdbx_seq_one_letter_code
_entity_poly.pdbx_strand_id
1 'polypeptide(L)'
;MKLSIQGIKDKEAWEKAGIKLPSYDVEKVATATKEAPVWVHFGIGNIFRIFIGGIADSLLEQGLSDKGITCVETFDYDVVDKIYKPFDNLVMAVTLKEDGSTDKKVLGSLTEAVKAQSSVEAEWSRLKKIFASPQLQMVSFTITEKGYALHDAKGEYFPFIRSDIDNGPDKASSAMAVVSALLYERFNTCKAPLAVVSMDNCSHNGEKLRNSITEMVGEWQKKGFVGQDFVQYVNDENIISFPWSMIDKITPRPADTVAESLKEAGVEDMDPVITSKRTYIAPFVNAEGPQYLVIEDRFPNGRPQLEKAGVYMTDRDTVNKVERMKVTTCLNPLHTALAVYGCVLGYDLIADEMKDKELSELVRRIGLVEGMPVVTNPGIIDPEKFADEVINVRIPNPFMPXXXXXXXDTSQKVGIRYGETIKSYVARDGSARALTAIPLAIAGWCRYLLGIDDNGEAFELSTDPMADELKSQLDGIVWGEPSSYTGQLKNLLSNANIFGINLYEAGIGDKIEEMFVEEISGKGAVRETLKKYF
;
A
#
# COMPACT_ATOMS: atom_id res chain seq x y z
N MET A 1 5.54 24.72 -21.55
CA MET A 1 4.19 24.14 -21.55
C MET A 1 3.63 24.14 -20.15
N LYS A 2 2.39 24.54 -20.02
CA LYS A 2 1.72 24.51 -18.72
C LYS A 2 0.79 23.31 -18.62
N LEU A 3 0.79 22.68 -17.48
CA LEU A 3 -0.14 21.57 -17.18
C LEU A 3 -1.48 22.22 -16.77
N SER A 4 -2.29 22.52 -17.77
CA SER A 4 -3.57 23.18 -17.60
C SER A 4 -4.46 22.82 -18.79
N ILE A 5 -5.77 23.04 -18.64
CA ILE A 5 -6.72 22.80 -19.73
C ILE A 5 -6.29 23.56 -20.97
N GLN A 6 -5.90 24.84 -20.79
CA GLN A 6 -5.47 25.63 -21.93
C GLN A 6 -4.13 25.16 -22.47
N GLY A 7 -3.20 24.79 -21.57
CA GLY A 7 -1.86 24.37 -21.97
C GLY A 7 -1.85 23.09 -22.79
N ILE A 8 -2.71 22.14 -22.48
CA ILE A 8 -2.72 20.86 -23.21
C ILE A 8 -3.36 20.96 -24.60
N LYS A 9 -3.90 22.11 -24.95
CA LYS A 9 -4.43 22.31 -26.31
C LYS A 9 -3.33 22.42 -27.34
N ASP A 10 -2.11 22.77 -26.92
CA ASP A 10 -0.96 22.80 -27.83
C ASP A 10 -0.39 21.38 -27.99
N LYS A 11 -1.13 20.55 -28.71
CA LYS A 11 -0.82 19.13 -28.83
C LYS A 11 0.56 18.87 -29.39
N GLU A 12 1.01 19.71 -30.31
CA GLU A 12 2.30 19.52 -30.95
C GLU A 12 3.44 19.63 -29.94
N ALA A 13 3.37 20.60 -29.04
CA ALA A 13 4.41 20.79 -28.03
C ALA A 13 4.53 19.59 -27.11
N TRP A 14 3.40 19.07 -26.66
CA TRP A 14 3.41 17.90 -25.76
C TRP A 14 3.89 16.64 -26.48
N GLU A 15 3.45 16.44 -27.72
CA GLU A 15 3.89 15.30 -28.50
C GLU A 15 5.40 15.34 -28.72
N LYS A 16 5.93 16.53 -29.01
CA LYS A 16 7.36 16.71 -29.22
C LYS A 16 8.14 16.40 -27.94
N ALA A 17 7.55 16.69 -26.79
CA ALA A 17 8.15 16.38 -25.50
C ALA A 17 8.04 14.91 -25.11
N GLY A 18 7.34 14.11 -25.90
CA GLY A 18 7.16 12.69 -25.61
C GLY A 18 6.11 12.42 -24.54
N ILE A 19 5.18 13.35 -24.36
CA ILE A 19 4.16 13.24 -23.31
C ILE A 19 2.80 13.02 -23.97
N LYS A 20 2.14 11.93 -23.59
CA LYS A 20 0.84 11.56 -24.16
C LYS A 20 -0.27 12.39 -23.50
N LEU A 21 -1.20 12.88 -24.31
CA LEU A 21 -2.35 13.65 -23.83
C LEU A 21 -3.63 12.82 -23.87
N PRO A 22 -4.64 13.19 -23.05
CA PRO A 22 -5.94 12.51 -23.14
C PRO A 22 -6.54 12.63 -24.53
N SER A 23 -7.14 11.55 -25.02
CA SER A 23 -7.82 11.57 -26.33
C SER A 23 -9.28 12.03 -26.20
N TYR A 24 -9.82 12.06 -24.98
CA TYR A 24 -11.19 12.51 -24.73
C TYR A 24 -11.19 13.99 -24.37
N ASP A 25 -12.36 14.60 -24.43
CA ASP A 25 -12.54 16.02 -24.11
C ASP A 25 -12.61 16.21 -22.61
N VAL A 26 -11.50 16.67 -22.03
CA VAL A 26 -11.34 16.79 -20.58
C VAL A 26 -12.38 17.73 -19.98
N GLU A 27 -12.66 18.87 -20.65
CA GLU A 27 -13.63 19.84 -20.13
C GLU A 27 -15.04 19.26 -20.14
N LYS A 28 -15.38 18.52 -21.18
CA LYS A 28 -16.71 17.91 -21.28
C LYS A 28 -16.89 16.86 -20.18
N VAL A 29 -15.85 16.05 -19.93
CA VAL A 29 -15.90 15.05 -18.87
C VAL A 29 -16.06 15.73 -17.50
N ALA A 30 -15.32 16.81 -17.26
CA ALA A 30 -15.43 17.51 -15.98
C ALA A 30 -16.82 18.08 -15.77
N THR A 31 -17.42 18.68 -16.81
CA THR A 31 -18.76 19.23 -16.70
C THR A 31 -19.78 18.13 -16.41
N ALA A 32 -19.72 17.04 -17.16
CA ALA A 32 -20.67 15.94 -16.98
C ALA A 32 -20.54 15.32 -15.59
N THR A 33 -19.31 15.18 -15.11
CA THR A 33 -19.08 14.58 -13.79
C THR A 33 -19.62 15.48 -12.69
N LYS A 34 -19.37 16.79 -12.78
CA LYS A 34 -19.85 17.70 -11.75
C LYS A 34 -21.37 17.70 -11.66
N GLU A 35 -22.06 17.56 -12.79
CA GLU A 35 -23.52 17.51 -12.79
C GLU A 35 -24.07 16.26 -12.13
N ALA A 36 -23.43 15.11 -12.33
CA ALA A 36 -23.89 13.84 -11.80
C ALA A 36 -22.72 12.92 -11.50
N PRO A 37 -22.01 13.16 -10.38
CA PRO A 37 -20.87 12.32 -10.04
C PRO A 37 -21.30 10.88 -9.78
N VAL A 38 -20.50 9.94 -10.27
CA VAL A 38 -20.74 8.51 -10.00
C VAL A 38 -19.69 7.90 -9.09
N TRP A 39 -18.54 8.56 -8.94
CA TRP A 39 -17.40 8.01 -8.21
C TRP A 39 -16.71 9.13 -7.44
N VAL A 40 -16.72 9.03 -6.12
CA VAL A 40 -16.03 9.98 -5.22
C VAL A 40 -14.85 9.22 -4.57
N HIS A 41 -13.71 9.88 -4.46
CA HIS A 41 -12.57 9.25 -3.80
C HIS A 41 -12.01 10.16 -2.72
N PHE A 42 -11.78 9.60 -1.54
CA PHE A 42 -11.22 10.28 -0.37
C PHE A 42 -9.75 9.94 -0.22
N GLY A 43 -8.90 10.95 -0.07
CA GLY A 43 -7.47 10.74 0.05
C GLY A 43 -6.82 10.86 -1.30
N ILE A 44 -6.40 12.07 -1.66
CA ILE A 44 -6.07 12.36 -3.05
C ILE A 44 -4.57 12.58 -3.26
N GLY A 45 -3.77 11.68 -2.64
CA GLY A 45 -2.33 11.66 -2.80
C GLY A 45 -1.87 10.89 -4.02
N ASN A 46 -0.61 10.45 -3.94
CA ASN A 46 0.08 9.93 -5.13
C ASN A 46 -0.52 8.63 -5.67
N ILE A 47 -0.80 7.66 -4.82
CA ILE A 47 -1.31 6.39 -5.35
C ILE A 47 -2.68 6.58 -5.99
N PHE A 48 -3.52 7.43 -5.41
CA PHE A 48 -4.80 7.75 -6.03
C PHE A 48 -4.60 8.40 -7.39
N ARG A 49 -3.74 9.41 -7.45
CA ARG A 49 -3.60 10.23 -8.66
C ARG A 49 -3.16 9.40 -9.86
N ILE A 50 -2.18 8.51 -9.67
CA ILE A 50 -1.65 7.77 -10.81
C ILE A 50 -2.36 6.44 -11.02
N PHE A 51 -2.71 5.70 -9.96
CA PHE A 51 -3.28 4.38 -10.09
C PHE A 51 -4.80 4.45 -10.28
N ILE A 52 -5.50 4.98 -9.28
CA ILE A 52 -6.97 5.03 -9.35
C ILE A 52 -7.40 6.01 -10.44
N GLY A 53 -6.73 7.16 -10.51
CA GLY A 53 -6.97 8.10 -11.60
C GLY A 53 -6.67 7.51 -12.95
N GLY A 54 -5.65 6.65 -13.04
CA GLY A 54 -5.32 5.95 -14.27
C GLY A 54 -6.39 4.97 -14.70
N ILE A 55 -7.04 4.31 -13.74
CA ILE A 55 -8.15 3.41 -14.05
C ILE A 55 -9.29 4.19 -14.69
N ALA A 56 -9.70 5.29 -14.06
CA ALA A 56 -10.77 6.12 -14.61
C ALA A 56 -10.38 6.67 -15.99
N ASP A 57 -9.12 7.08 -16.13
CA ASP A 57 -8.61 7.58 -17.40
C ASP A 57 -8.73 6.52 -18.49
N SER A 58 -8.41 5.28 -18.17
CA SER A 58 -8.51 4.18 -19.12
C SER A 58 -9.94 3.98 -19.60
N LEU A 59 -10.91 4.06 -18.69
CA LEU A 59 -12.32 3.93 -19.06
C LEU A 59 -12.76 5.07 -19.97
N LEU A 60 -12.29 6.28 -19.69
CA LEU A 60 -12.58 7.42 -20.56
C LEU A 60 -11.94 7.26 -21.95
N GLU A 61 -10.69 6.80 -21.98
CA GLU A 61 -9.98 6.58 -23.25
C GLU A 61 -10.70 5.54 -24.12
N GLN A 62 -11.29 4.54 -23.49
CA GLN A 62 -11.98 3.47 -24.21
C GLN A 62 -13.41 3.83 -24.58
N GLY A 63 -13.89 4.99 -24.14
CA GLY A 63 -15.27 5.37 -24.38
C GLY A 63 -16.29 4.61 -23.54
N LEU A 64 -15.83 3.95 -22.48
CA LEU A 64 -16.70 3.15 -21.61
C LEU A 64 -17.31 3.97 -20.47
N SER A 65 -16.92 5.22 -20.35
CA SER A 65 -17.48 6.15 -19.36
C SER A 65 -17.37 7.56 -19.91
N ASP A 66 -18.28 8.42 -19.52
CA ASP A 66 -18.19 9.85 -19.76
C ASP A 66 -17.99 10.63 -18.46
N LYS A 67 -17.72 9.91 -17.36
CA LYS A 67 -17.52 10.51 -16.06
C LYS A 67 -16.13 10.19 -15.51
N GLY A 68 -15.54 11.16 -14.83
CA GLY A 68 -14.31 10.95 -14.08
C GLY A 68 -14.59 10.80 -12.59
N ILE A 69 -13.62 11.18 -11.77
CA ILE A 69 -13.68 11.01 -10.31
C ILE A 69 -13.75 12.37 -9.65
N THR A 70 -14.63 12.50 -8.66
CA THR A 70 -14.65 13.65 -7.76
C THR A 70 -13.71 13.36 -6.60
N CYS A 71 -12.76 14.25 -6.36
CA CYS A 71 -11.68 14.05 -5.40
C CYS A 71 -11.95 14.82 -4.11
N VAL A 72 -11.73 14.15 -2.97
CA VAL A 72 -11.99 14.75 -1.66
C VAL A 72 -10.78 14.55 -0.77
N GLU A 73 -10.34 15.63 -0.13
CA GLU A 73 -9.25 15.57 0.85
C GLU A 73 -9.78 15.82 2.24
N THR A 74 -9.42 14.96 3.19
CA THR A 74 -9.90 15.08 4.57
C THR A 74 -8.84 15.56 5.55
N PHE A 75 -7.59 15.69 5.12
CA PHE A 75 -6.50 15.96 6.05
C PHE A 75 -5.60 17.10 5.58
N ASP A 76 -4.95 16.94 4.45
CA ASP A 76 -3.93 17.87 3.95
C ASP A 76 -4.55 18.74 2.86
N TYR A 77 -5.23 19.79 3.28
CA TYR A 77 -5.99 20.63 2.34
C TYR A 77 -5.08 21.41 1.39
N ASP A 78 -3.80 21.59 1.73
CA ASP A 78 -2.86 22.23 0.81
C ASP A 78 -2.75 21.47 -0.50
N VAL A 79 -2.97 20.16 -0.48
CA VAL A 79 -2.92 19.36 -1.70
C VAL A 79 -3.95 19.87 -2.71
N VAL A 80 -5.14 20.22 -2.24
CA VAL A 80 -6.17 20.78 -3.13
C VAL A 80 -5.69 22.11 -3.73
N ASP A 81 -5.16 23.01 -2.90
CA ASP A 81 -4.84 24.36 -3.33
C ASP A 81 -3.53 24.45 -4.11
N LYS A 82 -2.58 23.56 -3.85
CA LYS A 82 -1.24 23.65 -4.46
C LYS A 82 -1.00 22.64 -5.58
N ILE A 83 -1.72 21.51 -5.55
CA ILE A 83 -1.46 20.40 -6.46
C ILE A 83 -2.60 20.17 -7.45
N TYR A 84 -3.84 20.43 -7.06
CA TYR A 84 -4.99 20.20 -7.93
C TYR A 84 -5.45 21.46 -8.65
N LYS A 85 -5.85 22.49 -7.91
CA LYS A 85 -6.45 23.67 -8.52
C LYS A 85 -5.53 24.41 -9.48
N PRO A 86 -4.25 24.63 -9.16
CA PRO A 86 -3.41 25.37 -10.10
C PRO A 86 -3.19 24.65 -11.43
N PHE A 87 -3.46 23.35 -11.48
CA PHE A 87 -3.22 22.53 -12.67
C PHE A 87 -4.52 22.02 -13.28
N ASP A 88 -5.66 22.66 -12.96
CA ASP A 88 -6.97 22.27 -13.48
C ASP A 88 -7.27 20.80 -13.23
N ASN A 89 -6.78 20.28 -12.10
CA ASN A 89 -6.96 18.89 -11.66
C ASN A 89 -6.31 17.86 -12.58
N LEU A 90 -5.47 18.30 -13.51
CA LEU A 90 -4.71 17.38 -14.36
C LEU A 90 -3.56 16.78 -13.59
N VAL A 91 -3.16 15.57 -14.00
CA VAL A 91 -2.05 14.86 -13.38
C VAL A 91 -0.99 14.58 -14.43
N MET A 92 0.28 14.91 -14.13
CA MET A 92 1.41 14.50 -14.94
C MET A 92 1.87 13.16 -14.42
N ALA A 93 1.49 12.06 -15.09
CA ALA A 93 1.79 10.70 -14.63
C ALA A 93 3.05 10.17 -15.30
N VAL A 94 4.00 9.70 -14.49
CA VAL A 94 5.28 9.22 -14.97
C VAL A 94 5.47 7.78 -14.50
N THR A 95 5.59 6.86 -15.46
CA THR A 95 5.84 5.45 -15.15
C THR A 95 7.34 5.20 -15.16
N LEU A 96 7.84 4.66 -14.05
CA LEU A 96 9.27 4.38 -13.85
C LEU A 96 9.55 2.93 -14.23
N LYS A 97 10.45 2.74 -15.18
CA LYS A 97 10.72 1.40 -15.69
C LYS A 97 12.00 0.82 -15.13
N GLU A 98 12.08 -0.50 -15.13
CA GLU A 98 13.24 -1.21 -14.56
C GLU A 98 14.53 -0.94 -15.33
N ASP A 99 14.45 -0.50 -16.59
CA ASP A 99 15.65 -0.15 -17.35
C ASP A 99 16.09 1.30 -17.13
N GLY A 100 15.41 2.01 -16.22
CA GLY A 100 15.74 3.39 -15.92
C GLY A 100 15.04 4.42 -16.78
N SER A 101 14.30 3.99 -17.80
CA SER A 101 13.54 4.92 -18.64
C SER A 101 12.19 5.23 -18.00
N THR A 102 11.48 6.23 -18.57
CA THR A 102 10.16 6.63 -18.06
C THR A 102 9.20 6.83 -19.22
N ASP A 103 7.92 6.59 -18.94
CA ASP A 103 6.82 6.96 -19.84
C ASP A 103 6.03 8.08 -19.18
N LYS A 104 5.60 9.07 -19.97
CA LYS A 104 4.92 10.25 -19.43
C LYS A 104 3.56 10.42 -20.11
N LYS A 105 2.55 10.74 -19.28
CA LYS A 105 1.17 10.87 -19.75
C LYS A 105 0.43 11.86 -18.86
N VAL A 106 -0.40 12.70 -19.49
CA VAL A 106 -1.31 13.56 -18.74
C VAL A 106 -2.64 12.83 -18.53
N LEU A 107 -3.11 12.81 -17.30
CA LEU A 107 -4.42 12.22 -16.97
C LEU A 107 -5.43 13.34 -16.76
N GLY A 108 -6.61 13.21 -17.39
CA GLY A 108 -7.68 14.18 -17.26
C GLY A 108 -8.92 13.63 -16.57
N SER A 109 -8.78 12.55 -15.82
CA SER A 109 -9.91 11.85 -15.22
C SER A 109 -10.35 12.40 -13.86
N LEU A 110 -9.58 13.30 -13.26
CA LEU A 110 -9.91 13.89 -11.97
C LEU A 110 -10.57 15.23 -12.24
N THR A 111 -11.83 15.37 -11.82
CA THR A 111 -12.67 16.42 -12.38
C THR A 111 -12.97 17.56 -11.41
N GLU A 112 -12.75 17.35 -10.14
CA GLU A 112 -13.08 18.33 -9.11
C GLU A 112 -12.34 17.93 -7.85
N ALA A 113 -11.85 18.92 -7.09
CA ALA A 113 -11.18 18.64 -5.80
C ALA A 113 -11.89 19.45 -4.71
N VAL A 114 -12.37 18.75 -3.70
CA VAL A 114 -13.19 19.32 -2.64
C VAL A 114 -12.50 19.06 -1.30
N LYS A 115 -12.54 20.05 -0.40
CA LYS A 115 -12.05 19.89 0.96
C LYS A 115 -13.18 19.41 1.86
N ALA A 116 -12.93 18.37 2.63
CA ALA A 116 -13.97 17.81 3.52
C ALA A 116 -13.99 18.57 4.84
N GLN A 117 -14.31 19.85 4.77
CA GLN A 117 -14.38 20.74 5.93
C GLN A 117 -15.84 21.13 6.19
N SER A 118 -16.42 20.53 7.23
CA SER A 118 -17.81 20.84 7.55
C SER A 118 -18.01 22.31 7.99
N SER A 119 -16.93 22.96 8.42
CA SER A 119 -16.99 24.35 8.82
C SER A 119 -16.94 25.34 7.65
N VAL A 120 -16.70 24.86 6.42
CA VAL A 120 -16.66 25.72 5.24
C VAL A 120 -17.89 25.43 4.40
N GLU A 121 -18.80 26.39 4.39
CA GLU A 121 -20.15 26.18 3.82
C GLU A 121 -20.11 25.69 2.37
N ALA A 122 -19.31 26.32 1.53
CA ALA A 122 -19.28 25.94 0.11
C ALA A 122 -18.79 24.51 -0.10
N GLU A 123 -17.78 24.09 0.67
CA GLU A 123 -17.24 22.74 0.56
C GLU A 123 -18.24 21.72 1.07
N TRP A 124 -18.82 21.98 2.24
CA TRP A 124 -19.72 21.02 2.87
C TRP A 124 -21.02 20.86 2.08
N SER A 125 -21.58 21.98 1.60
CA SER A 125 -22.78 21.93 0.76
C SER A 125 -22.53 21.10 -0.50
N ARG A 126 -21.35 21.26 -1.10
CA ARG A 126 -21.02 20.51 -2.31
C ARG A 126 -21.01 19.00 -2.03
N LEU A 127 -20.35 18.60 -0.93
CA LEU A 127 -20.30 17.19 -0.57
C LEU A 127 -21.68 16.63 -0.28
N LYS A 128 -22.50 17.39 0.44
CA LYS A 128 -23.86 16.93 0.75
C LYS A 128 -24.67 16.76 -0.53
N LYS A 129 -24.53 17.69 -1.47
CA LYS A 129 -25.23 17.58 -2.74
C LYS A 129 -24.81 16.33 -3.52
N ILE A 130 -23.52 16.02 -3.51
CA ILE A 130 -23.00 14.83 -4.20
C ILE A 130 -23.61 13.56 -3.59
N PHE A 131 -23.61 13.46 -2.26
CA PHE A 131 -24.12 12.25 -1.60
C PHE A 131 -25.63 12.14 -1.67
N ALA A 132 -26.33 13.25 -1.92
CA ALA A 132 -27.79 13.23 -2.12
C ALA A 132 -28.19 12.79 -3.52
N SER A 133 -27.21 12.62 -4.41
CA SER A 133 -27.49 12.24 -5.81
C SER A 133 -27.66 10.73 -5.93
N PRO A 134 -28.79 10.26 -6.45
CA PRO A 134 -28.98 8.81 -6.61
C PRO A 134 -28.04 8.19 -7.65
N GLN A 135 -27.39 9.00 -8.50
CA GLN A 135 -26.45 8.48 -9.48
C GLN A 135 -25.12 8.07 -8.87
N LEU A 136 -24.80 8.52 -7.66
CA LEU A 136 -23.53 8.14 -7.03
C LEU A 136 -23.50 6.63 -6.79
N GLN A 137 -22.45 5.99 -7.30
CA GLN A 137 -22.34 4.52 -7.28
C GLN A 137 -21.32 4.01 -6.27
N MET A 138 -20.23 4.75 -6.09
CA MET A 138 -19.18 4.28 -5.20
C MET A 138 -18.38 5.43 -4.61
N VAL A 139 -17.92 5.21 -3.39
CA VAL A 139 -17.01 6.08 -2.69
C VAL A 139 -15.80 5.23 -2.32
N SER A 140 -14.60 5.65 -2.71
CA SER A 140 -13.40 4.88 -2.45
C SER A 140 -12.40 5.67 -1.62
N PHE A 141 -11.40 4.97 -1.06
CA PHE A 141 -10.49 5.57 -0.08
C PHE A 141 -9.05 5.12 -0.27
N THR A 142 -8.12 6.07 -0.20
CA THR A 142 -6.73 5.81 0.08
C THR A 142 -6.28 6.86 1.10
N ILE A 143 -6.57 6.56 2.37
CA ILE A 143 -6.34 7.50 3.48
C ILE A 143 -5.33 6.95 4.49
N THR A 144 -4.65 5.87 4.15
CA THR A 144 -3.74 5.08 4.97
C THR A 144 -4.49 4.40 6.12
N GLU A 145 -3.85 3.40 6.70
CA GLU A 145 -4.52 2.62 7.75
C GLU A 145 -4.93 3.51 8.94
N LYS A 146 -4.14 4.53 9.25
CA LYS A 146 -4.46 5.43 10.35
C LYS A 146 -5.76 6.19 10.15
N GLY A 147 -6.16 6.40 8.89
CA GLY A 147 -7.40 7.13 8.60
C GLY A 147 -8.66 6.43 9.07
N TYR A 148 -8.58 5.13 9.28
CA TYR A 148 -9.73 4.33 9.74
C TYR A 148 -9.80 4.21 11.25
N ALA A 149 -8.73 4.51 11.97
CA ALA A 149 -8.64 4.22 13.39
C ALA A 149 -9.46 5.21 14.22
N LEU A 150 -10.30 4.68 15.09
CA LEU A 150 -11.03 5.51 16.05
C LEU A 150 -10.36 5.50 17.42
N HIS A 151 -9.58 4.47 17.71
CA HIS A 151 -9.02 4.21 19.04
C HIS A 151 -7.51 4.22 19.02
N ASP A 152 -6.91 4.68 20.13
CA ASP A 152 -5.47 4.62 20.30
C ASP A 152 -5.06 3.22 20.77
N ALA A 153 -3.76 3.04 21.03
CA ALA A 153 -3.21 1.75 21.41
C ALA A 153 -3.80 1.22 22.72
N LYS A 154 -4.32 2.12 23.57
CA LYS A 154 -4.93 1.73 24.85
C LYS A 154 -6.42 1.43 24.70
N GLY A 155 -6.98 1.56 23.51
CA GLY A 155 -8.38 1.32 23.27
C GLY A 155 -9.29 2.50 23.53
N GLU A 156 -8.73 3.67 23.80
CA GLU A 156 -9.50 4.87 24.06
C GLU A 156 -9.67 5.66 22.76
N TYR A 157 -10.81 6.35 22.62
CA TYR A 157 -11.01 7.19 21.44
C TYR A 157 -9.93 8.26 21.36
N PHE A 158 -9.41 8.48 20.15
CA PHE A 158 -8.58 9.67 19.94
C PHE A 158 -9.39 10.91 20.31
N PRO A 159 -8.74 11.97 20.82
CA PRO A 159 -9.50 13.20 21.17
C PRO A 159 -10.31 13.76 20.01
N PHE A 160 -9.79 13.72 18.77
CA PHE A 160 -10.55 14.25 17.64
C PHE A 160 -11.76 13.36 17.30
N ILE A 161 -11.70 12.06 17.62
CA ILE A 161 -12.85 11.19 17.43
C ILE A 161 -13.89 11.44 18.51
N ARG A 162 -13.44 11.60 19.76
CA ARG A 162 -14.37 11.94 20.85
C ARG A 162 -15.10 13.23 20.54
N SER A 163 -14.39 14.21 19.99
CA SER A 163 -14.99 15.47 19.59
C SER A 163 -16.07 15.27 18.51
N ASP A 164 -15.79 14.43 17.50
CA ASP A 164 -16.76 14.15 16.45
C ASP A 164 -17.99 13.44 16.99
N ILE A 165 -17.80 12.51 17.94
CA ILE A 165 -18.92 11.81 18.55
C ILE A 165 -19.80 12.81 19.31
N ASP A 166 -19.18 13.68 20.09
CA ASP A 166 -19.92 14.63 20.92
C ASP A 166 -20.61 15.71 20.12
N ASN A 167 -20.03 16.12 18.99
CA ASN A 167 -20.54 17.24 18.22
C ASN A 167 -21.54 16.85 17.13
N GLY A 168 -21.57 15.60 16.72
CA GLY A 168 -22.55 15.11 15.77
C GLY A 168 -22.22 15.34 14.30
N PRO A 169 -23.10 14.89 13.41
CA PRO A 169 -22.83 14.90 11.96
C PRO A 169 -22.54 16.28 11.37
N ASP A 170 -23.21 17.32 11.85
CA ASP A 170 -23.06 18.65 11.24
C ASP A 170 -21.66 19.24 11.45
N LYS A 171 -20.91 18.73 12.41
CA LYS A 171 -19.59 19.26 12.74
C LYS A 171 -18.49 18.21 12.54
N ALA A 172 -18.75 17.21 11.72
CA ALA A 172 -17.79 16.14 11.46
C ALA A 172 -16.48 16.70 10.92
N SER A 173 -15.35 16.21 11.44
CA SER A 173 -14.04 16.69 11.00
C SER A 173 -13.10 15.56 10.60
N SER A 174 -13.09 14.41 11.29
CA SER A 174 -12.26 13.29 10.91
C SER A 174 -12.83 12.58 9.68
N ALA A 175 -12.00 11.82 8.97
CA ALA A 175 -12.44 11.14 7.75
C ALA A 175 -13.66 10.25 8.02
N MET A 176 -13.59 9.44 9.07
CA MET A 176 -14.70 8.51 9.35
C MET A 176 -15.97 9.23 9.74
N ALA A 177 -15.86 10.33 10.49
CA ALA A 177 -17.05 11.13 10.85
C ALA A 177 -17.62 11.83 9.62
N VAL A 178 -16.76 12.35 8.75
CA VAL A 178 -17.23 13.02 7.52
C VAL A 178 -18.03 12.05 6.65
N VAL A 179 -17.48 10.84 6.44
CA VAL A 179 -18.17 9.86 5.61
C VAL A 179 -19.49 9.45 6.25
N SER A 180 -19.47 9.23 7.57
CA SER A 180 -20.70 8.87 8.29
C SER A 180 -21.77 9.96 8.17
N ALA A 181 -21.36 11.24 8.27
CA ALA A 181 -22.27 12.37 8.14
C ALA A 181 -22.84 12.45 6.72
N LEU A 182 -22.02 12.16 5.72
CA LEU A 182 -22.48 12.21 4.33
C LEU A 182 -23.40 11.05 4.01
N LEU A 183 -23.19 9.89 4.63
CA LEU A 183 -24.14 8.79 4.51
C LEU A 183 -25.47 9.16 5.16
N TYR A 184 -25.42 9.91 6.26
CA TYR A 184 -26.63 10.40 6.91
C TYR A 184 -27.40 11.35 5.99
N GLU A 185 -26.68 12.23 5.30
CA GLU A 185 -27.31 13.11 4.30
C GLU A 185 -27.98 12.29 3.20
N ARG A 186 -27.31 11.25 2.73
CA ARG A 186 -27.86 10.37 1.69
C ARG A 186 -29.12 9.67 2.19
N PHE A 187 -29.09 9.20 3.44
CA PHE A 187 -30.25 8.57 4.06
C PHE A 187 -31.41 9.54 4.15
N ASN A 188 -31.14 10.80 4.47
CA ASN A 188 -32.21 11.81 4.65
C ASN A 188 -32.70 12.38 3.33
N THR A 189 -32.10 12.03 2.22
CA THR A 189 -32.49 12.56 0.91
C THR A 189 -32.95 11.44 -0.01
N CYS A 190 -32.03 10.87 -0.80
CA CYS A 190 -32.41 9.88 -1.83
C CYS A 190 -32.52 8.44 -1.31
N LYS A 191 -31.89 8.12 -0.20
CA LYS A 191 -31.86 6.77 0.37
C LYS A 191 -31.31 5.71 -0.59
N ALA A 192 -30.60 6.13 -1.63
CA ALA A 192 -30.10 5.20 -2.63
C ALA A 192 -28.93 4.37 -2.07
N PRO A 193 -28.74 3.16 -2.58
CA PRO A 193 -27.61 2.33 -2.15
C PRO A 193 -26.27 2.91 -2.57
N LEU A 194 -25.19 2.38 -1.97
CA LEU A 194 -23.86 2.90 -2.25
C LEU A 194 -22.81 1.85 -1.84
N ALA A 195 -21.74 1.72 -2.60
CA ALA A 195 -20.57 0.93 -2.21
C ALA A 195 -19.52 1.88 -1.63
N VAL A 196 -18.97 1.49 -0.49
CA VAL A 196 -17.98 2.28 0.26
C VAL A 196 -16.73 1.43 0.38
N VAL A 197 -15.68 1.77 -0.39
CA VAL A 197 -14.62 0.83 -0.76
C VAL A 197 -13.26 1.33 -0.30
N SER A 198 -12.71 0.71 0.73
CA SER A 198 -11.31 0.98 1.08
C SER A 198 -10.41 0.41 -0.01
N MET A 199 -9.46 1.22 -0.48
CA MET A 199 -8.41 0.79 -1.40
C MET A 199 -7.04 0.96 -0.74
N ASP A 200 -6.99 0.86 0.57
CA ASP A 200 -5.74 0.95 1.30
C ASP A 200 -5.10 -0.41 1.48
N ASN A 201 -3.78 -0.41 1.55
CA ASN A 201 -2.99 -1.63 1.68
C ASN A 201 -2.95 -2.08 3.13
N CYS A 202 -4.06 -2.59 3.62
CA CYS A 202 -4.13 -3.19 4.95
C CYS A 202 -5.08 -4.37 4.90
N SER A 203 -4.79 -5.35 5.75
CA SER A 203 -5.54 -6.61 5.75
C SER A 203 -6.99 -6.40 6.13
N HIS A 204 -7.89 -7.02 5.39
CA HIS A 204 -9.33 -6.95 5.65
C HIS A 204 -9.82 -5.50 5.71
N ASN A 205 -9.40 -4.72 4.71
CA ASN A 205 -9.64 -3.29 4.73
C ASN A 205 -11.13 -2.93 4.73
N GLY A 206 -11.95 -3.72 4.04
CA GLY A 206 -13.40 -3.45 4.03
C GLY A 206 -14.02 -3.63 5.40
N GLU A 207 -13.53 -4.59 6.17
CA GLU A 207 -14.02 -4.79 7.53
C GLU A 207 -13.60 -3.63 8.44
N LYS A 208 -12.36 -3.15 8.30
CA LYS A 208 -11.91 -2.01 9.09
C LYS A 208 -12.78 -0.78 8.82
N LEU A 209 -13.04 -0.51 7.55
CA LEU A 209 -13.87 0.63 7.17
C LEU A 209 -15.28 0.48 7.70
N ARG A 210 -15.88 -0.70 7.50
CA ARG A 210 -17.24 -0.95 7.98
C ARG A 210 -17.33 -0.75 9.49
N ASN A 211 -16.39 -1.34 10.23
CA ASN A 211 -16.42 -1.25 11.69
C ASN A 211 -16.33 0.21 12.16
N SER A 212 -15.46 1.00 11.53
CA SER A 212 -15.31 2.39 11.94
C SER A 212 -16.57 3.22 11.66
N ILE A 213 -17.17 3.03 10.49
CA ILE A 213 -18.38 3.76 10.15
C ILE A 213 -19.55 3.34 11.06
N THR A 214 -19.74 2.02 11.24
CA THR A 214 -20.87 1.56 12.06
C THR A 214 -20.69 1.95 13.52
N GLU A 215 -19.45 1.98 14.01
CA GLU A 215 -19.20 2.42 15.38
C GLU A 215 -19.50 3.90 15.54
N MET A 216 -19.05 4.75 14.61
CA MET A 216 -19.34 6.18 14.66
C MET A 216 -20.84 6.44 14.64
N VAL A 217 -21.55 5.75 13.74
CA VAL A 217 -23.01 5.90 13.62
C VAL A 217 -23.69 5.43 14.91
N GLY A 218 -23.23 4.32 15.49
CA GLY A 218 -23.78 3.83 16.76
C GLY A 218 -23.60 4.83 17.89
N GLU A 219 -22.43 5.47 17.96
CA GLU A 219 -22.20 6.47 18.99
C GLU A 219 -23.09 7.69 18.80
N TRP A 220 -23.33 8.11 17.55
CA TRP A 220 -24.25 9.20 17.26
C TRP A 220 -25.69 8.85 17.64
N GLN A 221 -26.06 7.58 17.48
CA GLN A 221 -27.39 7.15 17.93
C GLN A 221 -27.51 7.28 19.46
N LYS A 222 -26.50 6.84 20.18
CA LYS A 222 -26.49 6.95 21.64
C LYS A 222 -26.61 8.39 22.09
N LYS A 223 -26.03 9.33 21.35
CA LYS A 223 -26.11 10.76 21.67
C LYS A 223 -27.41 11.38 21.20
N GLY A 224 -28.24 10.67 20.47
CA GLY A 224 -29.50 11.19 19.97
C GLY A 224 -29.40 11.99 18.68
N PHE A 225 -28.24 11.97 18.01
CA PHE A 225 -28.09 12.71 16.76
C PHE A 225 -28.79 12.02 15.59
N VAL A 226 -28.84 10.68 15.59
CA VAL A 226 -29.45 9.92 14.51
C VAL A 226 -30.37 8.84 15.08
N GLY A 227 -31.30 8.36 14.28
CA GLY A 227 -32.22 7.33 14.70
C GLY A 227 -31.81 5.92 14.32
N GLN A 228 -32.60 4.97 14.83
CA GLN A 228 -32.33 3.55 14.57
C GLN A 228 -32.46 3.22 13.08
N ASP A 229 -33.35 3.89 12.37
CA ASP A 229 -33.52 3.62 10.94
C ASP A 229 -32.25 3.93 10.14
N PHE A 230 -31.51 4.97 10.52
CA PHE A 230 -30.23 5.25 9.86
C PHE A 230 -29.20 4.18 10.21
N VAL A 231 -29.17 3.74 11.47
CA VAL A 231 -28.27 2.66 11.88
C VAL A 231 -28.54 1.42 11.02
N GLN A 232 -29.81 1.08 10.82
CA GLN A 232 -30.16 -0.08 9.99
C GLN A 232 -29.75 0.11 8.54
N TYR A 233 -29.90 1.30 8.00
CA TYR A 233 -29.50 1.63 6.64
C TYR A 233 -28.00 1.36 6.42
N VAL A 234 -27.17 1.83 7.35
CA VAL A 234 -25.72 1.66 7.25
C VAL A 234 -25.30 0.20 7.45
N ASN A 235 -26.03 -0.53 8.30
CA ASN A 235 -25.67 -1.91 8.63
C ASN A 235 -26.19 -2.94 7.63
N ASP A 236 -27.07 -2.54 6.70
CA ASP A 236 -27.59 -3.45 5.69
C ASP A 236 -26.67 -3.47 4.48
N GLU A 237 -25.93 -4.56 4.33
CA GLU A 237 -24.95 -4.66 3.26
C GLU A 237 -25.54 -4.70 1.86
N ASN A 238 -26.86 -4.92 1.75
CA ASN A 238 -27.54 -4.81 0.46
C ASN A 238 -27.82 -3.36 0.08
N ILE A 239 -27.64 -2.43 1.02
CA ILE A 239 -27.85 -1.01 0.78
C ILE A 239 -26.52 -0.27 0.81
N ILE A 240 -25.76 -0.42 1.90
CA ILE A 240 -24.42 0.16 2.00
C ILE A 240 -23.44 -1.00 2.10
N SER A 241 -22.74 -1.28 1.01
CA SER A 241 -21.76 -2.34 1.00
C SER A 241 -20.36 -1.80 1.32
N PHE A 242 -19.51 -2.67 1.84
CA PHE A 242 -18.11 -2.35 2.14
C PHE A 242 -17.23 -3.40 1.48
N PRO A 243 -17.11 -3.35 0.16
CA PRO A 243 -16.29 -4.34 -0.55
C PRO A 243 -14.86 -4.39 -0.03
N TRP A 244 -14.33 -5.59 0.12
CA TRP A 244 -12.92 -5.77 0.48
C TRP A 244 -12.08 -5.61 -0.76
N SER A 245 -10.83 -5.16 -0.59
CA SER A 245 -9.93 -5.03 -1.74
C SER A 245 -8.49 -5.36 -1.37
N MET A 246 -7.69 -5.58 -2.40
CA MET A 246 -6.24 -5.73 -2.29
C MET A 246 -5.63 -4.82 -3.34
N ILE A 247 -4.68 -4.00 -2.93
CA ILE A 247 -4.02 -3.07 -3.84
C ILE A 247 -2.50 -3.26 -3.74
N ASP A 248 -1.83 -3.16 -4.88
CA ASP A 248 -0.38 -3.32 -4.91
C ASP A 248 0.19 -2.50 -6.05
N LYS A 249 0.86 -1.40 -5.72
CA LYS A 249 1.62 -0.57 -6.66
C LYS A 249 2.52 0.33 -5.83
N ILE A 250 3.78 0.40 -6.18
CA ILE A 250 4.72 1.26 -5.46
C ILE A 250 4.76 2.63 -6.13
N THR A 251 4.48 3.67 -5.33
CA THR A 251 4.52 5.07 -5.78
C THR A 251 5.51 5.83 -4.90
N PRO A 252 6.79 5.85 -5.28
CA PRO A 252 7.77 6.56 -4.48
C PRO A 252 7.48 8.06 -4.42
N ARG A 253 8.08 8.73 -3.46
CA ARG A 253 7.99 10.18 -3.42
C ARG A 253 8.56 10.76 -4.71
N PRO A 254 8.18 12.01 -5.06
CA PRO A 254 8.65 12.59 -6.32
C PRO A 254 10.16 12.50 -6.48
N ALA A 255 10.61 11.93 -7.59
CA ALA A 255 12.03 11.74 -7.86
C ALA A 255 12.63 13.01 -8.46
N ASP A 256 13.80 13.40 -7.96
CA ASP A 256 14.49 14.57 -8.48
C ASP A 256 14.82 14.43 -9.97
N THR A 257 15.19 13.22 -10.39
CA THR A 257 15.51 12.98 -11.80
C THR A 257 14.29 13.17 -12.69
N VAL A 258 13.11 12.81 -12.19
CA VAL A 258 11.87 13.00 -12.96
C VAL A 258 11.56 14.49 -13.06
N ALA A 259 11.67 15.23 -11.94
CA ALA A 259 11.44 16.67 -11.96
C ALA A 259 12.37 17.36 -12.97
N GLU A 260 13.65 16.96 -12.99
CA GLU A 260 14.60 17.52 -13.94
C GLU A 260 14.23 17.21 -15.38
N SER A 261 13.81 15.96 -15.65
CA SER A 261 13.47 15.59 -17.02
C SER A 261 12.25 16.34 -17.52
N LEU A 262 11.27 16.60 -16.64
CA LEU A 262 10.09 17.37 -17.03
C LEU A 262 10.47 18.83 -17.30
N LYS A 263 11.35 19.40 -16.51
CA LYS A 263 11.82 20.76 -16.72
C LYS A 263 12.56 20.86 -18.06
N GLU A 264 13.44 19.90 -18.34
CA GLU A 264 14.18 19.88 -19.60
C GLU A 264 13.25 19.72 -20.81
N ALA A 265 12.14 19.01 -20.63
CA ALA A 265 11.14 18.84 -21.68
C ALA A 265 10.29 20.09 -21.87
N GLY A 266 10.42 21.07 -20.98
CA GLY A 266 9.68 22.32 -21.10
C GLY A 266 8.40 22.40 -20.33
N VAL A 267 8.13 21.44 -19.42
CA VAL A 267 6.92 21.47 -18.60
C VAL A 267 7.16 22.40 -17.40
N GLU A 268 6.29 23.40 -17.26
CA GLU A 268 6.46 24.42 -16.25
C GLU A 268 5.88 24.01 -14.89
N ASP A 269 6.47 24.53 -13.82
CA ASP A 269 5.90 24.50 -12.48
C ASP A 269 5.75 23.09 -11.91
N MET A 270 6.70 22.19 -12.20
CA MET A 270 6.61 20.80 -11.74
C MET A 270 7.39 20.56 -10.44
N ASP A 271 7.95 21.57 -9.81
CA ASP A 271 8.76 21.37 -8.60
C ASP A 271 7.91 20.84 -7.45
N PRO A 272 8.43 19.88 -6.68
CA PRO A 272 7.74 19.44 -5.48
C PRO A 272 7.56 20.55 -4.46
N VAL A 273 6.52 20.42 -3.64
CA VAL A 273 6.27 21.34 -2.53
C VAL A 273 6.17 20.54 -1.23
N ILE A 274 6.37 21.23 -0.12
CA ILE A 274 6.13 20.65 1.21
C ILE A 274 4.91 21.37 1.77
N THR A 275 3.87 20.61 2.08
CA THR A 275 2.63 21.19 2.57
C THR A 275 2.74 21.57 4.05
N SER A 276 1.71 22.24 4.56
CA SER A 276 1.64 22.60 5.99
C SER A 276 1.59 21.35 6.87
N LYS A 277 1.13 20.23 6.34
CA LYS A 277 1.11 18.93 7.05
C LYS A 277 2.38 18.13 6.80
N ARG A 278 3.39 18.74 6.20
CA ARG A 278 4.71 18.13 5.96
C ARG A 278 4.69 17.03 4.89
N THR A 279 3.69 17.04 4.03
CA THR A 279 3.67 16.14 2.88
C THR A 279 4.56 16.68 1.77
N TYR A 280 5.43 15.83 1.23
CA TYR A 280 6.29 16.16 0.10
C TYR A 280 5.60 15.64 -1.15
N ILE A 281 5.14 16.52 -2.01
CA ILE A 281 4.29 16.16 -3.14
C ILE A 281 4.53 17.11 -4.31
N ALA A 282 4.29 16.61 -5.53
CA ALA A 282 4.55 17.40 -6.74
C ALA A 282 3.33 17.37 -7.67
N PRO A 283 3.29 18.30 -8.63
CA PRO A 283 2.25 18.23 -9.66
C PRO A 283 2.36 16.99 -10.54
N PHE A 284 3.55 16.36 -10.61
CA PHE A 284 3.68 15.06 -11.25
C PHE A 284 3.65 13.96 -10.20
N VAL A 285 3.32 12.75 -10.66
CA VAL A 285 3.36 11.55 -9.82
C VAL A 285 4.20 10.52 -10.57
N ASN A 286 5.11 9.85 -9.85
CA ASN A 286 5.86 8.76 -10.45
C ASN A 286 5.59 7.46 -9.72
N ALA A 287 5.51 6.37 -10.49
CA ALA A 287 5.21 5.04 -9.96
C ALA A 287 5.76 3.96 -10.88
N GLU A 288 5.92 2.76 -10.31
CA GLU A 288 6.32 1.60 -11.11
C GLU A 288 5.22 1.24 -12.13
N GLY A 289 5.56 0.43 -13.13
CA GLY A 289 4.59 0.00 -14.12
C GLY A 289 3.59 -1.02 -13.59
N PRO A 290 4.06 -2.12 -12.99
CA PRO A 290 3.13 -3.15 -12.50
C PRO A 290 2.14 -2.60 -11.48
N GLN A 291 0.91 -3.08 -11.56
CA GLN A 291 -0.13 -2.64 -10.62
C GLN A 291 -1.18 -3.73 -10.51
N TYR A 292 -1.72 -3.88 -9.31
CA TYR A 292 -2.75 -4.88 -9.03
C TYR A 292 -3.81 -4.25 -8.13
N LEU A 293 -5.06 -4.38 -8.54
CA LEU A 293 -6.19 -4.00 -7.71
C LEU A 293 -7.25 -5.06 -7.88
N VAL A 294 -7.65 -5.66 -6.76
CA VAL A 294 -8.64 -6.74 -6.72
C VAL A 294 -9.73 -6.26 -5.78
N ILE A 295 -10.99 -6.29 -6.23
CA ILE A 295 -12.10 -5.75 -5.44
C ILE A 295 -13.22 -6.78 -5.38
N GLU A 296 -13.79 -6.96 -4.20
CA GLU A 296 -14.99 -7.75 -4.01
C GLU A 296 -16.13 -7.09 -4.78
N ASP A 297 -16.75 -7.85 -5.68
CA ASP A 297 -17.76 -7.28 -6.59
C ASP A 297 -19.13 -7.25 -5.94
N ARG A 298 -19.31 -6.28 -5.04
CA ARG A 298 -20.58 -6.09 -4.33
C ARG A 298 -20.92 -4.59 -4.36
N PHE A 299 -21.69 -4.20 -5.38
CA PHE A 299 -22.00 -2.79 -5.65
C PHE A 299 -23.49 -2.63 -5.84
N PRO A 300 -24.22 -2.32 -4.76
CA PRO A 300 -25.69 -2.33 -4.82
C PRO A 300 -26.30 -1.24 -5.68
N ASN A 301 -25.54 -0.22 -6.08
CA ASN A 301 -26.05 0.82 -6.99
C ASN A 301 -25.33 0.79 -8.34
N GLY A 302 -24.74 -0.39 -8.70
CA GLY A 302 -23.95 -0.48 -9.90
C GLY A 302 -22.56 0.10 -9.72
N ARG A 303 -21.77 0.07 -10.78
CA ARG A 303 -20.41 0.57 -10.73
C ARG A 303 -19.86 0.82 -12.12
N PRO A 304 -18.79 1.63 -12.23
CA PRO A 304 -18.07 1.71 -13.50
C PRO A 304 -17.52 0.33 -13.89
N GLN A 305 -17.23 0.18 -15.17
CA GLN A 305 -16.71 -1.10 -15.67
C GLN A 305 -15.24 -1.28 -15.35
N LEU A 306 -14.93 -1.38 -14.06
CA LEU A 306 -13.55 -1.40 -13.57
C LEU A 306 -12.72 -2.52 -14.17
N GLU A 307 -13.35 -3.67 -14.46
CA GLU A 307 -12.64 -4.81 -15.04
C GLU A 307 -12.09 -4.49 -16.43
N LYS A 308 -12.69 -3.53 -17.13
CA LYS A 308 -12.19 -3.13 -18.46
C LYS A 308 -10.93 -2.27 -18.37
N ALA A 309 -10.58 -1.84 -17.18
CA ALA A 309 -9.36 -1.08 -16.93
C ALA A 309 -8.35 -1.90 -16.10
N GLY A 310 -8.49 -3.21 -16.10
CA GLY A 310 -7.52 -4.09 -15.47
C GLY A 310 -7.75 -4.41 -14.00
N VAL A 311 -8.87 -3.97 -13.43
CA VAL A 311 -9.18 -4.31 -12.04
C VAL A 311 -9.81 -5.69 -12.01
N TYR A 312 -9.39 -6.52 -11.05
CA TYR A 312 -9.96 -7.86 -10.89
C TYR A 312 -11.18 -7.75 -9.97
N MET A 313 -12.36 -8.07 -10.53
CA MET A 313 -13.60 -8.05 -9.77
C MET A 313 -13.96 -9.49 -9.43
N THR A 314 -14.09 -9.80 -8.13
CA THR A 314 -14.22 -11.18 -7.71
C THR A 314 -14.95 -11.25 -6.37
N ASP A 315 -14.90 -12.41 -5.70
CA ASP A 315 -15.53 -12.56 -4.40
C ASP A 315 -14.52 -12.27 -3.26
N ARG A 316 -15.06 -12.13 -2.06
CA ARG A 316 -14.24 -11.77 -0.89
C ARG A 316 -13.16 -12.81 -0.60
N ASP A 317 -13.50 -14.08 -0.72
CA ASP A 317 -12.54 -15.15 -0.45
C ASP A 317 -11.33 -15.06 -1.39
N THR A 318 -11.59 -14.75 -2.67
CA THR A 318 -10.51 -14.64 -3.65
C THR A 318 -9.66 -13.40 -3.39
N VAL A 319 -10.28 -12.27 -2.96
CA VAL A 319 -9.50 -11.09 -2.56
C VAL A 319 -8.50 -11.49 -1.47
N ASN A 320 -8.97 -12.24 -0.47
CA ASN A 320 -8.10 -12.65 0.63
C ASN A 320 -7.01 -13.61 0.16
N LYS A 321 -7.31 -14.47 -0.79
CA LYS A 321 -6.30 -15.39 -1.33
C LYS A 321 -5.21 -14.65 -2.09
N VAL A 322 -5.55 -13.58 -2.81
CA VAL A 322 -4.54 -12.78 -3.49
C VAL A 322 -3.63 -12.11 -2.46
N GLU A 323 -4.22 -11.54 -1.42
CA GLU A 323 -3.43 -10.94 -0.35
C GLU A 323 -2.49 -11.96 0.27
N ARG A 324 -3.01 -13.16 0.59
CA ARG A 324 -2.20 -14.20 1.23
C ARG A 324 -1.06 -14.64 0.33
N MET A 325 -1.33 -14.84 -0.96
CA MET A 325 -0.28 -15.19 -1.92
C MET A 325 0.87 -14.18 -1.88
N LYS A 326 0.52 -12.90 -1.89
CA LYS A 326 1.49 -11.82 -1.90
C LYS A 326 2.30 -11.77 -0.60
N VAL A 327 1.62 -11.84 0.52
CA VAL A 327 2.25 -11.61 1.83
C VAL A 327 3.06 -12.81 2.30
N THR A 328 2.58 -14.03 2.03
CA THR A 328 3.27 -15.22 2.53
C THR A 328 4.28 -15.80 1.57
N THR A 329 4.24 -15.45 0.28
CA THR A 329 5.08 -16.12 -0.72
C THR A 329 5.73 -15.17 -1.72
N CYS A 330 4.94 -14.42 -2.49
CA CYS A 330 5.42 -13.90 -3.77
C CYS A 330 6.11 -12.55 -3.70
N LEU A 331 5.86 -11.76 -2.67
CA LEU A 331 6.42 -10.42 -2.58
C LEU A 331 7.10 -10.14 -1.24
N ASN A 332 6.35 -10.20 -0.16
CA ASN A 332 6.85 -9.71 1.12
C ASN A 332 8.00 -10.54 1.69
N PRO A 333 8.00 -11.88 1.56
CA PRO A 333 9.17 -12.64 2.04
C PRO A 333 10.45 -12.27 1.30
N LEU A 334 10.34 -11.94 0.01
CA LEU A 334 11.52 -11.57 -0.79
C LEU A 334 12.08 -10.22 -0.32
N HIS A 335 11.20 -9.25 -0.09
CA HIS A 335 11.63 -7.95 0.40
C HIS A 335 12.29 -8.05 1.77
N THR A 336 11.75 -8.86 2.65
CA THR A 336 12.33 -9.03 3.99
C THR A 336 13.73 -9.61 3.92
N ALA A 337 13.94 -10.64 3.10
CA ALA A 337 15.27 -11.23 2.94
C ALA A 337 16.27 -10.22 2.43
N LEU A 338 15.86 -9.41 1.44
CA LEU A 338 16.75 -8.40 0.89
C LEU A 338 17.02 -7.29 1.89
N ALA A 339 16.01 -6.87 2.65
CA ALA A 339 16.21 -5.80 3.65
C ALA A 339 17.24 -6.25 4.69
N VAL A 340 17.10 -7.47 5.16
CA VAL A 340 17.98 -8.03 6.19
C VAL A 340 19.43 -8.12 5.68
N TYR A 341 19.63 -8.85 4.60
CA TYR A 341 20.98 -9.05 4.10
C TYR A 341 21.56 -7.79 3.48
N GLY A 342 20.71 -6.93 2.92
CA GLY A 342 21.18 -5.66 2.40
C GLY A 342 21.82 -4.80 3.47
N CYS A 343 21.17 -4.73 4.65
CA CYS A 343 21.75 -4.00 5.78
C CYS A 343 23.10 -4.59 6.20
N VAL A 344 23.13 -5.91 6.33
CA VAL A 344 24.34 -6.58 6.82
C VAL A 344 25.49 -6.50 5.80
N LEU A 345 25.18 -6.51 4.50
CA LEU A 345 26.20 -6.44 3.47
C LEU A 345 26.54 -5.02 3.02
N GLY A 346 25.82 -4.01 3.55
CA GLY A 346 26.16 -2.63 3.27
C GLY A 346 25.49 -2.02 2.05
N TYR A 347 24.39 -2.59 1.59
CA TYR A 347 23.65 -2.03 0.47
C TYR A 347 22.68 -0.95 0.95
N ASP A 348 22.46 0.04 0.10
CA ASP A 348 21.46 1.07 0.34
C ASP A 348 20.19 0.87 -0.49
N LEU A 349 20.34 0.38 -1.73
CA LEU A 349 19.23 0.24 -2.65
C LEU A 349 18.93 -1.23 -2.95
N ILE A 350 17.66 -1.57 -2.92
CA ILE A 350 17.21 -2.93 -3.24
C ILE A 350 17.59 -3.31 -4.67
N ALA A 351 17.51 -2.36 -5.61
CA ALA A 351 17.88 -2.66 -7.00
C ALA A 351 19.33 -3.12 -7.12
N ASP A 352 20.23 -2.54 -6.32
CA ASP A 352 21.64 -2.94 -6.34
C ASP A 352 21.81 -4.34 -5.78
N GLU A 353 20.97 -4.74 -4.82
CA GLU A 353 21.03 -6.09 -4.26
C GLU A 353 20.69 -7.14 -5.31
N MET A 354 19.81 -6.80 -6.26
CA MET A 354 19.43 -7.76 -7.30
C MET A 354 20.53 -7.97 -8.34
N LYS A 355 21.54 -7.11 -8.35
CA LYS A 355 22.74 -7.33 -9.16
C LYS A 355 23.74 -8.24 -8.45
N ASP A 356 23.50 -8.51 -7.18
CA ASP A 356 24.34 -9.38 -6.35
C ASP A 356 23.93 -10.83 -6.60
N LYS A 357 24.89 -11.65 -7.01
CA LYS A 357 24.60 -13.02 -7.42
C LYS A 357 23.94 -13.84 -6.32
N GLU A 358 24.49 -13.79 -5.10
CA GLU A 358 23.94 -14.59 -4.01
C GLU A 358 22.58 -14.09 -3.54
N LEU A 359 22.39 -12.77 -3.48
CA LEU A 359 21.10 -12.23 -3.04
C LEU A 359 20.02 -12.47 -4.08
N SER A 360 20.35 -12.34 -5.35
CA SER A 360 19.41 -12.65 -6.42
C SER A 360 18.97 -14.11 -6.37
N GLU A 361 19.95 -15.01 -6.14
CA GLU A 361 19.62 -16.43 -6.01
C GLU A 361 18.79 -16.72 -4.76
N LEU A 362 19.09 -16.02 -3.67
CA LEU A 362 18.32 -16.18 -2.43
C LEU A 362 16.84 -15.90 -2.65
N VAL A 363 16.53 -14.75 -3.26
CA VAL A 363 15.10 -14.41 -3.46
C VAL A 363 14.46 -15.35 -4.45
N ARG A 364 15.17 -15.74 -5.51
CA ARG A 364 14.61 -16.68 -6.47
C ARG A 364 14.24 -18.00 -5.78
N ARG A 365 15.09 -18.48 -4.90
CA ARG A 365 14.81 -19.73 -4.19
C ARG A 365 13.67 -19.57 -3.18
N ILE A 366 13.64 -18.46 -2.44
CA ILE A 366 12.56 -18.27 -1.48
C ILE A 366 11.21 -18.26 -2.20
N GLY A 367 11.12 -17.52 -3.31
CA GLY A 367 9.83 -17.37 -3.99
C GLY A 367 9.48 -18.53 -4.90
N LEU A 368 10.37 -18.89 -5.81
CA LEU A 368 10.04 -19.82 -6.89
C LEU A 368 10.34 -21.28 -6.56
N VAL A 369 11.30 -21.53 -5.68
CA VAL A 369 11.67 -22.91 -5.36
C VAL A 369 11.01 -23.38 -4.06
N GLU A 370 11.10 -22.61 -3.00
CA GLU A 370 10.59 -23.04 -1.69
C GLU A 370 9.16 -22.60 -1.42
N GLY A 371 8.81 -21.36 -1.78
CA GLY A 371 7.46 -20.89 -1.53
C GLY A 371 6.43 -21.44 -2.49
N MET A 372 6.76 -21.53 -3.76
CA MET A 372 5.80 -21.85 -4.80
C MET A 372 5.10 -23.21 -4.62
N PRO A 373 5.78 -24.30 -4.19
CA PRO A 373 5.08 -25.58 -4.05
C PRO A 373 3.92 -25.58 -3.05
N VAL A 374 3.93 -24.64 -2.10
CA VAL A 374 2.88 -24.58 -1.07
C VAL A 374 2.12 -23.25 -1.11
N VAL A 375 2.22 -22.50 -2.20
CA VAL A 375 1.62 -21.18 -2.33
C VAL A 375 0.09 -21.26 -2.33
N THR A 376 -0.55 -20.25 -1.77
CA THR A 376 -1.98 -20.05 -1.94
C THR A 376 -2.23 -19.56 -3.37
N ASN A 377 -3.02 -20.31 -4.14
CA ASN A 377 -3.32 -19.95 -5.52
C ASN A 377 -4.72 -19.34 -5.60
N PRO A 378 -4.83 -18.05 -5.88
CA PRO A 378 -6.15 -17.40 -5.93
C PRO A 378 -6.93 -17.72 -7.20
N GLY A 379 -6.28 -18.25 -8.22
CA GLY A 379 -6.94 -18.62 -9.48
C GLY A 379 -7.02 -17.50 -10.50
N ILE A 380 -7.23 -16.26 -10.07
CA ILE A 380 -7.36 -15.13 -11.00
C ILE A 380 -6.02 -14.48 -11.32
N ILE A 381 -5.00 -14.73 -10.52
CA ILE A 381 -3.63 -14.26 -10.73
C ILE A 381 -2.73 -15.47 -10.56
N ASP A 382 -1.86 -15.71 -11.52
CA ASP A 382 -0.91 -16.83 -11.48
C ASP A 382 0.21 -16.48 -10.50
N PRO A 383 0.35 -17.21 -9.37
CA PRO A 383 1.40 -16.87 -8.40
C PRO A 383 2.81 -16.92 -8.97
N GLU A 384 3.09 -17.86 -9.87
CA GLU A 384 4.44 -17.96 -10.44
C GLU A 384 4.76 -16.74 -11.29
N LYS A 385 3.79 -16.28 -12.10
CA LYS A 385 4.00 -15.08 -12.90
C LYS A 385 4.12 -13.84 -12.01
N PHE A 386 3.34 -13.79 -10.95
CA PHE A 386 3.43 -12.66 -10.01
C PHE A 386 4.82 -12.61 -9.38
N ALA A 387 5.31 -13.74 -8.85
CA ALA A 387 6.63 -13.79 -8.23
C ALA A 387 7.73 -13.47 -9.23
N ASP A 388 7.59 -13.98 -10.45
CA ASP A 388 8.57 -13.72 -11.50
C ASP A 388 8.64 -12.23 -11.84
N GLU A 389 7.50 -11.56 -11.89
CA GLU A 389 7.48 -10.12 -12.13
C GLU A 389 8.12 -9.35 -10.97
N VAL A 390 7.87 -9.79 -9.73
CA VAL A 390 8.49 -9.18 -8.57
C VAL A 390 10.02 -9.25 -8.69
N ILE A 391 10.53 -10.42 -9.02
CA ILE A 391 11.98 -10.68 -9.07
C ILE A 391 12.65 -9.96 -10.23
N ASN A 392 12.02 -9.97 -11.40
CA ASN A 392 12.67 -9.50 -12.62
C ASN A 392 12.30 -8.08 -13.04
N VAL A 393 11.20 -7.53 -12.54
CA VAL A 393 10.76 -6.21 -12.95
C VAL A 393 10.67 -5.24 -11.78
N ARG A 394 10.05 -5.65 -10.68
CA ARG A 394 9.73 -4.71 -9.60
C ARG A 394 10.92 -4.46 -8.68
N ILE A 395 11.56 -5.51 -8.19
CA ILE A 395 12.71 -5.33 -7.28
C ILE A 395 13.91 -4.70 -7.99
N PRO A 396 14.24 -5.08 -9.24
CA PRO A 396 15.39 -4.44 -9.91
C PRO A 396 15.17 -3.00 -10.34
N ASN A 397 13.99 -2.45 -10.19
CA ASN A 397 13.70 -1.09 -10.63
C ASN A 397 14.54 -0.08 -9.85
N PRO A 398 15.40 0.71 -10.53
CA PRO A 398 16.34 1.60 -9.82
C PRO A 398 15.67 2.77 -9.11
N PHE A 399 14.42 3.06 -9.41
CA PHE A 399 13.67 4.16 -8.78
C PHE A 399 13.04 3.74 -7.45
N MET A 400 13.10 2.46 -7.05
CA MET A 400 12.42 1.99 -5.85
C MET A 400 13.18 2.42 -4.58
N PRO A 401 12.46 2.59 -3.48
CA PRO A 401 13.08 3.09 -2.23
C PRO A 401 14.11 2.13 -1.64
N UNK A 402 14.92 2.72 -0.74
CA UNK A 402 15.98 1.98 -0.09
C UNK A 402 15.50 0.86 0.79
N UNK A 403 16.39 0.03 1.16
CA UNK A 403 16.20 -1.18 1.94
C UNK A 403 15.81 -0.93 3.40
N UNK A 404 16.24 0.13 3.95
CA UNK A 404 15.98 0.41 5.33
C UNK A 404 14.51 0.61 5.68
N UNK A 405 13.84 0.90 4.87
CA UNK A 405 12.40 1.04 5.01
C UNK A 405 11.70 -0.29 5.11
N UNK A 406 12.24 -1.21 4.57
CA UNK A 406 11.67 -2.52 4.53
C UNK A 406 11.95 -3.35 5.78
N UNK A 407 12.81 -3.02 6.62
CA UNK A 407 13.20 -3.75 7.78
C UNK A 407 12.47 -3.26 9.04
N UNK A 408 11.54 -2.61 8.99
CA UNK A 408 10.74 -2.14 10.09
C UNK A 408 9.85 -3.22 10.64
N ASP A 409 9.80 -3.37 11.98
CA ASP A 409 8.90 -4.28 12.68
C ASP A 409 9.00 -5.74 12.20
N THR A 410 10.17 -6.18 11.87
CA THR A 410 10.34 -7.52 11.32
C THR A 410 9.87 -8.62 12.29
N SER A 411 10.03 -8.41 13.59
CA SER A 411 9.55 -9.41 14.56
C SER A 411 8.05 -9.64 14.48
N GLN A 412 7.30 -8.67 13.98
CA GLN A 412 5.85 -8.77 13.82
C GLN A 412 5.46 -9.34 12.47
N LYS A 413 6.42 -9.56 11.58
CA LYS A 413 6.16 -9.92 10.19
C LYS A 413 6.68 -11.30 9.80
N VAL A 414 7.75 -11.78 10.44
CA VAL A 414 8.36 -13.05 10.01
C VAL A 414 7.40 -14.24 10.17
N GLY A 415 6.46 -14.15 11.09
CA GLY A 415 5.48 -15.23 11.25
C GLY A 415 4.62 -15.42 10.02
N ILE A 416 4.08 -14.33 9.48
CA ILE A 416 3.25 -14.45 8.28
C ILE A 416 4.11 -14.60 7.02
N ARG A 417 5.27 -13.96 6.99
CA ARG A 417 6.08 -13.98 5.77
C ARG A 417 6.89 -15.26 5.58
N TYR A 418 7.32 -15.91 6.65
CA TYR A 418 8.06 -17.17 6.57
C TYR A 418 7.37 -18.31 7.30
N GLY A 419 6.79 -17.99 8.46
CA GLY A 419 6.16 -19.03 9.29
C GLY A 419 5.02 -19.74 8.61
N GLU A 420 4.22 -19.02 7.82
CA GLU A 420 3.08 -19.66 7.14
C GLU A 420 3.55 -20.68 6.11
N THR A 421 4.61 -20.37 5.36
CA THR A 421 5.17 -21.34 4.42
C THR A 421 5.78 -22.52 5.17
N ILE A 422 6.48 -22.26 6.27
CA ILE A 422 7.05 -23.34 7.08
C ILE A 422 5.95 -24.26 7.59
N LYS A 423 4.85 -23.70 8.10
CA LYS A 423 3.72 -24.51 8.56
C LYS A 423 3.13 -25.36 7.45
N SER A 424 3.08 -24.80 6.24
CA SER A 424 2.56 -25.57 5.10
C SER A 424 3.44 -26.77 4.78
N TYR A 425 4.76 -26.62 4.89
CA TYR A 425 5.67 -27.76 4.69
C TYR A 425 5.49 -28.81 5.79
N VAL A 426 5.33 -28.36 7.04
CA VAL A 426 5.10 -29.32 8.14
C VAL A 426 3.80 -30.08 7.90
N ALA A 427 2.75 -29.39 7.45
CA ALA A 427 1.48 -30.04 7.19
C ALA A 427 1.58 -31.04 6.04
N ARG A 428 2.34 -30.69 5.00
CA ARG A 428 2.46 -31.56 3.81
C ARG A 428 3.43 -32.72 4.02
N ASP A 429 4.60 -32.43 4.60
CA ASP A 429 5.72 -33.37 4.65
C ASP A 429 6.06 -33.89 6.04
N GLY A 430 5.43 -33.37 7.08
CA GLY A 430 5.78 -33.70 8.46
C GLY A 430 6.91 -32.86 9.05
N SER A 431 7.64 -32.15 8.23
CA SER A 431 8.70 -31.25 8.66
C SER A 431 9.01 -30.25 7.56
N ALA A 432 9.73 -29.19 7.90
CA ALA A 432 10.21 -28.21 6.93
C ALA A 432 11.70 -28.41 6.63
N ARG A 433 12.20 -29.60 6.90
CA ARG A 433 13.62 -29.91 6.78
C ARG A 433 14.20 -29.66 5.39
N ALA A 434 13.35 -29.76 4.35
CA ALA A 434 13.82 -29.55 2.98
C ALA A 434 14.18 -28.11 2.66
N LEU A 435 13.74 -27.15 3.47
CA LEU A 435 14.00 -25.75 3.21
C LEU A 435 15.45 -25.37 3.51
N THR A 436 16.00 -24.50 2.71
CA THR A 436 17.35 -23.94 2.91
C THR A 436 17.32 -22.41 2.83
N ALA A 437 16.69 -21.86 1.81
CA ALA A 437 16.69 -20.40 1.60
C ALA A 437 15.89 -19.68 2.68
N ILE A 438 14.73 -20.22 3.07
CA ILE A 438 13.92 -19.59 4.13
C ILE A 438 14.67 -19.66 5.48
N PRO A 439 15.22 -20.82 5.89
CA PRO A 439 16.06 -20.82 7.08
C PRO A 439 17.23 -19.84 7.02
N LEU A 440 17.83 -19.69 5.85
CA LEU A 440 18.93 -18.73 5.70
C LEU A 440 18.44 -17.30 5.89
N ALA A 441 17.25 -16.96 5.39
CA ALA A 441 16.70 -15.63 5.61
C ALA A 441 16.43 -15.38 7.10
N ILE A 442 15.98 -16.40 7.83
CA ILE A 442 15.75 -16.27 9.27
C ILE A 442 17.10 -16.12 10.00
N ALA A 443 18.09 -16.91 9.63
CA ALA A 443 19.44 -16.77 10.22
C ALA A 443 19.99 -15.37 9.96
N GLY A 444 19.75 -14.85 8.75
CA GLY A 444 20.17 -13.51 8.39
C GLY A 444 19.51 -12.45 9.26
N TRP A 445 18.23 -12.62 9.57
CA TRP A 445 17.55 -11.71 10.48
C TRP A 445 18.20 -11.73 11.86
N CYS A 446 18.49 -12.92 12.38
CA CYS A 446 19.16 -13.03 13.67
C CYS A 446 20.53 -12.36 13.64
N ARG A 447 21.24 -12.54 12.53
CA ARG A 447 22.56 -11.89 12.35
C ARG A 447 22.43 -10.37 12.32
N TYR A 448 21.40 -9.88 11.61
CA TYR A 448 21.10 -8.45 11.54
C TYR A 448 20.90 -7.85 12.93
N LEU A 449 20.27 -8.61 13.85
CA LEU A 449 19.97 -8.12 15.18
C LEU A 449 21.22 -7.78 16.00
N LEU A 450 22.39 -8.27 15.61
CA LEU A 450 23.63 -7.89 16.28
C LEU A 450 24.01 -6.44 16.04
N GLY A 451 23.46 -5.81 14.99
CA GLY A 451 23.77 -4.42 14.67
C GLY A 451 25.18 -4.19 14.17
N ILE A 452 25.82 -5.22 13.63
CA ILE A 452 27.20 -5.15 13.12
C ILE A 452 27.19 -5.77 11.74
N ASP A 453 27.73 -5.04 10.75
CA ASP A 453 27.70 -5.52 9.37
C ASP A 453 28.84 -6.54 9.11
N ASP A 454 28.94 -6.99 7.86
CA ASP A 454 29.88 -8.03 7.49
C ASP A 454 31.33 -7.53 7.49
N ASN A 455 31.55 -6.22 7.60
CA ASN A 455 32.89 -5.64 7.76
C ASN A 455 33.23 -5.33 9.21
N GLY A 456 32.30 -5.60 10.13
CA GLY A 456 32.53 -5.33 11.54
C GLY A 456 32.12 -3.94 11.98
N GLU A 457 31.43 -3.20 11.14
CA GLU A 457 31.01 -1.84 11.47
C GLU A 457 29.59 -1.83 12.02
N ALA A 458 29.35 -1.01 13.03
CA ALA A 458 28.05 -0.91 13.64
C ALA A 458 27.05 -0.21 12.73
N PHE A 459 25.81 -0.62 12.80
CA PHE A 459 24.71 0.08 12.15
C PHE A 459 23.50 0.10 13.08
N GLU A 460 22.58 1.00 12.80
CA GLU A 460 21.39 1.16 13.63
C GLU A 460 20.26 0.26 13.13
N LEU A 461 19.65 -0.49 14.06
CA LEU A 461 18.52 -1.35 13.70
C LEU A 461 17.28 -0.50 13.41
N SER A 462 16.44 -1.00 12.51
CA SER A 462 15.14 -0.38 12.27
C SER A 462 14.23 -0.57 13.50
N THR A 463 13.24 0.30 13.64
CA THR A 463 12.29 0.23 14.76
C THR A 463 11.60 -1.12 14.83
N ASP A 464 11.47 -1.64 16.04
CA ASP A 464 10.79 -2.92 16.26
C ASP A 464 10.33 -2.94 17.72
N PRO A 465 9.05 -3.26 17.98
CA PRO A 465 8.57 -3.27 19.38
C PRO A 465 9.32 -4.27 20.25
N MET A 466 9.93 -5.30 19.67
CA MET A 466 10.67 -6.29 20.43
C MET A 466 12.18 -6.05 20.44
N ALA A 467 12.64 -4.88 19.95
CA ALA A 467 14.08 -4.66 19.77
C ALA A 467 14.88 -4.90 21.04
N ASP A 468 14.43 -4.33 22.17
CA ASP A 468 15.19 -4.45 23.43
C ASP A 468 15.20 -5.88 23.93
N GLU A 469 14.07 -6.57 23.85
CA GLU A 469 14.00 -7.96 24.30
C GLU A 469 14.86 -8.86 23.44
N LEU A 470 14.82 -8.68 22.12
CA LEU A 470 15.62 -9.50 21.21
C LEU A 470 17.11 -9.27 21.42
N LYS A 471 17.51 -8.02 21.62
CA LYS A 471 18.91 -7.72 21.88
C LYS A 471 19.38 -8.38 23.18
N SER A 472 18.55 -8.37 24.22
CA SER A 472 18.94 -8.97 25.49
C SER A 472 19.11 -10.48 25.36
N GLN A 473 18.34 -11.12 24.49
CA GLN A 473 18.47 -12.57 24.28
C GLN A 473 19.79 -12.93 23.60
N LEU A 474 20.41 -11.96 22.90
CA LEU A 474 21.66 -12.20 22.18
C LEU A 474 22.90 -11.88 23.02
N ASP A 475 22.73 -11.55 24.30
CA ASP A 475 23.86 -11.24 25.16
C ASP A 475 24.89 -12.37 25.14
N GLY A 476 26.14 -11.98 25.13
CA GLY A 476 27.24 -12.93 25.13
C GLY A 476 27.77 -13.27 23.75
N ILE A 477 27.01 -13.01 22.71
CA ILE A 477 27.47 -13.24 21.34
C ILE A 477 28.45 -12.13 20.95
N VAL A 478 29.62 -12.53 20.46
CA VAL A 478 30.67 -11.58 20.05
C VAL A 478 30.98 -11.84 18.58
N TRP A 479 30.80 -10.78 17.77
CA TRP A 479 31.13 -10.84 16.33
C TRP A 479 32.60 -11.25 16.17
N GLY A 480 32.86 -12.20 15.32
CA GLY A 480 34.19 -12.71 15.07
C GLY A 480 34.58 -13.88 15.97
N GLU A 481 33.73 -14.25 16.92
CA GLU A 481 34.01 -15.33 17.85
C GLU A 481 32.86 -16.34 17.83
N PRO A 482 32.91 -17.32 16.90
CA PRO A 482 31.81 -18.31 16.82
C PRO A 482 31.58 -19.06 18.13
N SER A 483 32.64 -19.30 18.91
CA SER A 483 32.50 -20.00 20.19
C SER A 483 31.72 -19.22 21.24
N SER A 484 31.51 -17.92 21.01
CA SER A 484 30.66 -17.14 21.91
C SER A 484 29.19 -17.54 21.81
N TYR A 485 28.80 -18.23 20.74
CA TYR A 485 27.44 -18.73 20.62
C TYR A 485 27.26 -19.95 21.50
N THR A 486 26.40 -19.87 22.47
CA THR A 486 26.15 -20.94 23.43
C THR A 486 24.64 -21.21 23.57
N GLY A 487 23.91 -21.04 22.46
CA GLY A 487 22.48 -21.34 22.44
C GLY A 487 21.58 -20.15 22.65
N GLN A 488 22.10 -18.94 22.48
CA GLN A 488 21.32 -17.73 22.73
C GLN A 488 20.07 -17.59 21.83
N LEU A 489 20.06 -18.24 20.67
CA LEU A 489 18.91 -18.16 19.78
C LEU A 489 17.77 -19.12 20.15
N LYS A 490 17.98 -20.04 21.11
CA LYS A 490 17.00 -21.09 21.33
C LYS A 490 15.63 -20.56 21.75
N ASN A 491 15.60 -19.54 22.61
CA ASN A 491 14.32 -18.95 22.99
C ASN A 491 13.61 -18.29 21.81
N LEU A 492 14.36 -17.56 21.00
CA LEU A 492 13.78 -16.89 19.85
C LEU A 492 13.25 -17.89 18.82
N LEU A 493 14.07 -18.88 18.46
CA LEU A 493 13.68 -19.81 17.40
C LEU A 493 12.58 -20.77 17.82
N SER A 494 12.35 -20.97 19.11
CA SER A 494 11.24 -21.80 19.58
C SER A 494 9.96 -20.99 19.80
N ASN A 495 10.01 -19.67 19.63
CA ASN A 495 8.90 -18.78 19.98
C ASN A 495 7.83 -18.76 18.89
N ALA A 496 6.74 -19.51 19.11
CA ALA A 496 5.64 -19.59 18.16
C ALA A 496 4.86 -18.27 18.07
N ASN A 497 4.99 -17.37 19.03
CA ASN A 497 4.35 -16.06 18.91
C ASN A 497 5.03 -15.20 17.85
N ILE A 498 6.31 -15.46 17.57
CA ILE A 498 7.04 -14.72 16.55
C ILE A 498 6.90 -15.39 15.20
N PHE A 499 7.17 -16.71 15.12
CA PHE A 499 7.22 -17.42 13.84
C PHE A 499 5.93 -18.15 13.48
N GLY A 500 4.97 -18.22 14.40
CA GLY A 500 3.75 -18.99 14.18
C GLY A 500 3.92 -20.48 14.43
N ILE A 501 5.15 -20.92 14.66
CA ILE A 501 5.47 -22.31 14.95
C ILE A 501 6.84 -22.33 15.63
N ASN A 502 7.07 -23.34 16.49
CA ASN A 502 8.38 -23.59 17.07
C ASN A 502 9.28 -24.15 15.97
N LEU A 503 10.33 -23.44 15.62
CA LEU A 503 11.17 -23.84 14.49
C LEU A 503 11.94 -25.14 14.72
N TYR A 504 12.15 -25.51 15.97
CA TYR A 504 12.74 -26.83 16.28
C TYR A 504 11.75 -27.94 15.98
N GLU A 505 10.48 -27.73 16.33
CA GLU A 505 9.44 -28.71 16.00
C GLU A 505 9.23 -28.80 14.49
N ALA A 506 9.47 -27.71 13.79
CA ALA A 506 9.38 -27.72 12.33
C ALA A 506 10.57 -28.41 11.67
N GLY A 507 11.62 -28.71 12.42
CA GLY A 507 12.78 -29.43 11.91
C GLY A 507 13.90 -28.56 11.37
N ILE A 508 13.85 -27.24 11.59
CA ILE A 508 14.87 -26.32 11.04
C ILE A 508 15.59 -25.48 12.06
N GLY A 509 15.27 -25.60 13.36
CA GLY A 509 15.93 -24.78 14.36
C GLY A 509 17.44 -24.98 14.41
N ASP A 510 17.88 -26.24 14.41
CA ASP A 510 19.32 -26.54 14.45
C ASP A 510 20.03 -26.02 13.21
N LYS A 511 19.39 -26.14 12.05
CA LYS A 511 19.96 -25.66 10.79
C LYS A 511 20.17 -24.14 10.85
N ILE A 512 19.19 -23.41 11.38
CA ILE A 512 19.29 -21.96 11.50
C ILE A 512 20.43 -21.57 12.44
N GLU A 513 20.55 -22.27 13.57
CA GLU A 513 21.66 -22.00 14.50
C GLU A 513 23.00 -22.19 13.82
N GLU A 514 23.14 -23.26 13.04
CA GLU A 514 24.37 -23.57 12.33
C GLU A 514 24.71 -22.44 11.35
N MET A 515 23.72 -22.00 10.58
CA MET A 515 23.92 -20.89 9.65
C MET A 515 24.33 -19.61 10.37
N PHE A 516 23.68 -19.33 11.50
CA PHE A 516 23.97 -18.14 12.28
C PHE A 516 25.42 -18.15 12.80
N VAL A 517 25.87 -19.29 13.30
CA VAL A 517 27.25 -19.42 13.80
C VAL A 517 28.25 -19.16 12.67
N GLU A 518 27.95 -19.64 11.48
CA GLU A 518 28.79 -19.35 10.32
C GLU A 518 28.83 -17.85 10.04
N GLU A 519 27.67 -17.19 10.16
CA GLU A 519 27.58 -15.77 9.80
C GLU A 519 28.25 -14.83 10.82
N ILE A 520 28.42 -15.26 12.05
CA ILE A 520 29.10 -14.41 13.05
C ILE A 520 30.61 -14.61 13.10
N SER A 521 31.15 -15.41 12.19
CA SER A 521 32.56 -15.84 12.28
C SER A 521 33.58 -14.74 11.99
N GLY A 522 33.16 -13.58 11.52
CA GLY A 522 34.06 -12.46 11.31
C GLY A 522 33.83 -11.77 9.98
N LYS A 523 34.81 -10.96 9.59
CA LYS A 523 34.70 -10.18 8.38
C LYS A 523 34.50 -11.07 7.16
N GLY A 524 33.49 -10.77 6.35
CA GLY A 524 33.18 -11.53 5.16
C GLY A 524 32.45 -12.83 5.40
N ALA A 525 32.15 -13.18 6.66
CA ALA A 525 31.54 -14.46 6.96
C ALA A 525 30.10 -14.57 6.46
N VAL A 526 29.37 -13.46 6.42
CA VAL A 526 27.99 -13.48 5.89
C VAL A 526 28.04 -13.79 4.40
N ARG A 527 28.92 -13.11 3.67
CA ARG A 527 29.09 -13.36 2.24
C ARG A 527 29.48 -14.82 1.99
N GLU A 528 30.42 -15.33 2.74
CA GLU A 528 30.87 -16.71 2.55
C GLU A 528 29.76 -17.71 2.89
N THR A 529 28.95 -17.42 3.89
CA THR A 529 27.82 -18.29 4.22
C THR A 529 26.81 -18.33 3.06
N LEU A 530 26.50 -17.16 2.49
CA LEU A 530 25.60 -17.12 1.33
C LEU A 530 26.16 -17.95 0.17
N LYS A 531 27.45 -17.82 -0.09
CA LYS A 531 28.08 -18.60 -1.17
C LYS A 531 28.02 -20.09 -0.90
N LYS A 532 28.19 -20.50 0.35
CA LYS A 532 28.17 -21.91 0.72
C LYS A 532 26.87 -22.60 0.36
N TYR A 533 25.75 -21.90 0.54
CA TYR A 533 24.42 -22.51 0.36
C TYR A 533 23.87 -22.32 -1.04
N PHE A 534 24.57 -21.58 -1.88
CA PHE A 534 24.19 -21.37 -3.29
C PHE A 534 25.39 -21.67 -4.22
#